data_05fb124b7053b3cd67a4460929ea2e32
#
_entry.id   05fb124b7053b3cd67a4460929ea2e32
#
_cell.length_a   1.000
_cell.length_b   1.000
_cell.length_c   1.000
_cell.angle_alpha   90.00
_cell.angle_beta   90.00
_cell.angle_gamma   90.00
#
_symmetry.space_group_name_H-M   'P 1'
#
loop_
_entity.id
_entity.type
_entity.pdbx_description
1 polymer ?
#
loop_
_entity_poly.entity_id
_entity_poly.type
_entity_poly.pdbx_seq_one_letter_code
_entity_poly.pdbx_strand_id
1 'polypeptide(L)'
;VDNKEGWQYSRAFNKLPMINYDVMPSNDETMKTVGLKTMEGFLGSNIKETDVDFRIKRKLTPEEIEQTVKYCRHDVEQTIKVFLEKVSEFNAVHGIIQAFPKETSLYDIGDSEARITAKVLGCSKTNFGDEFDFFFLPCLKLKKYKYVQEWFAEKRKEALEMGLQDFDKKDKKTWYKSQNFETIVAGIPHTFGFGGLHGASDKPIHRKGQILHVDVNNYYPSMLIAWGLVTRAATNNNFKLVYDTRKAMKKKQVAAAKAGRKAEAKQWKKAQLPYKKMLNALSGAMKDETNAAYDPRNNNCMCINGQLMLLDLIEHLEVVPGLELIQSNTDG
;
A
#
# COMPACT_ATOMS: atom_id res chain seq x y z
N VAL A 1 12.72 -1.89 -41.74
CA VAL A 1 12.50 -1.93 -40.28
C VAL A 1 11.95 -0.57 -39.87
N ASP A 2 10.67 -0.52 -39.48
CA ASP A 2 10.02 0.69 -39.05
C ASP A 2 10.75 1.26 -37.84
N ASN A 3 11.11 2.57 -37.86
CA ASN A 3 11.73 3.29 -36.75
C ASN A 3 10.72 3.52 -35.61
N LYS A 4 10.05 2.48 -35.13
CA LYS A 4 9.10 2.60 -34.03
C LYS A 4 9.80 2.36 -32.70
N GLU A 5 9.47 3.18 -31.72
CA GLU A 5 9.90 3.00 -30.34
C GLU A 5 9.29 1.72 -29.75
N GLY A 6 10.00 1.02 -28.85
CA GLY A 6 9.56 -0.24 -28.26
C GLY A 6 8.14 -0.21 -27.67
N TRP A 7 7.73 0.94 -27.06
CA TRP A 7 6.39 1.13 -26.52
C TRP A 7 5.27 1.17 -27.59
N GLN A 8 5.60 1.48 -28.85
CA GLN A 8 4.64 1.46 -29.97
C GLN A 8 4.31 0.02 -30.40
N TYR A 9 5.27 -0.89 -30.23
CA TYR A 9 5.02 -2.31 -30.43
C TYR A 9 4.20 -2.91 -29.30
N SER A 10 4.45 -2.53 -28.05
CA SER A 10 3.66 -3.00 -26.91
C SER A 10 2.18 -2.61 -27.00
N ARG A 11 1.86 -1.44 -27.59
CA ARG A 11 0.47 -1.07 -27.91
C ARG A 11 -0.21 -2.00 -28.92
N ALA A 12 0.54 -2.56 -29.86
CA ALA A 12 -0.01 -3.55 -30.79
C ALA A 12 -0.33 -4.87 -30.08
N PHE A 13 0.50 -5.30 -29.12
CA PHE A 13 0.23 -6.46 -28.27
C PHE A 13 -1.01 -6.27 -27.39
N ASN A 14 -1.23 -5.07 -26.86
CA ASN A 14 -2.42 -4.76 -26.06
C ASN A 14 -3.74 -4.83 -26.86
N LYS A 15 -3.69 -4.83 -28.18
CA LYS A 15 -4.86 -5.03 -29.06
C LYS A 15 -5.17 -6.50 -29.35
N LEU A 16 -4.26 -7.41 -29.04
CA LEU A 16 -4.52 -8.84 -29.17
C LEU A 16 -5.51 -9.28 -28.07
N PRO A 17 -6.42 -10.22 -28.37
CA PRO A 17 -7.35 -10.77 -27.39
C PRO A 17 -6.62 -11.72 -26.43
N MET A 18 -5.56 -11.23 -25.81
CA MET A 18 -4.72 -11.94 -24.84
C MET A 18 -4.76 -11.21 -23.51
N ILE A 19 -4.78 -11.99 -22.43
CA ILE A 19 -4.61 -11.47 -21.09
C ILE A 19 -3.12 -11.43 -20.81
N ASN A 20 -2.58 -10.22 -20.62
CA ASN A 20 -1.20 -9.99 -20.25
C ASN A 20 -1.09 -9.71 -18.76
N TYR A 21 -0.10 -10.32 -18.12
CA TYR A 21 0.30 -10.05 -16.76
C TYR A 21 1.78 -9.69 -16.72
N ASP A 22 2.09 -8.45 -16.37
CA ASP A 22 3.47 -8.00 -16.15
C ASP A 22 3.92 -8.38 -14.74
N VAL A 23 5.00 -9.13 -14.63
CA VAL A 23 5.54 -9.62 -13.35
C VAL A 23 6.29 -8.53 -12.60
N MET A 24 6.79 -7.50 -13.30
CA MET A 24 7.63 -6.44 -12.71
C MET A 24 6.88 -5.57 -11.68
N PRO A 25 5.64 -5.12 -11.90
CA PRO A 25 4.91 -4.29 -10.93
C PRO A 25 4.56 -5.00 -9.62
N SER A 26 4.61 -6.33 -9.58
CA SER A 26 4.36 -7.10 -8.35
C SER A 26 5.56 -7.11 -7.40
N ASN A 27 6.66 -6.45 -7.77
CA ASN A 27 7.80 -6.26 -6.90
C ASN A 27 7.44 -5.33 -5.73
N ASP A 28 8.00 -5.62 -4.55
CA ASP A 28 7.77 -4.88 -3.30
C ASP A 28 7.90 -3.36 -3.52
N GLU A 29 7.14 -2.56 -2.77
CA GLU A 29 7.12 -1.09 -2.87
C GLU A 29 8.51 -0.46 -2.73
N THR A 30 9.42 -1.11 -2.03
CA THR A 30 10.83 -0.70 -1.90
C THR A 30 11.66 -0.97 -3.16
N MET A 31 11.17 -1.83 -4.06
CA MET A 31 11.89 -2.30 -5.25
C MET A 31 11.21 -1.88 -6.56
N LYS A 32 10.62 -0.70 -6.62
CA LYS A 32 9.79 -0.18 -7.73
C LYS A 32 10.39 -0.26 -9.15
N THR A 33 11.67 -0.49 -9.28
CA THR A 33 12.38 -0.49 -10.57
C THR A 33 13.41 -1.60 -10.71
N VAL A 34 13.22 -2.70 -9.99
CA VAL A 34 14.18 -3.81 -10.04
C VAL A 34 14.00 -4.59 -11.33
N GLY A 35 15.01 -4.55 -12.18
CA GLY A 35 15.06 -5.32 -13.41
C GLY A 35 15.23 -6.83 -13.17
N LEU A 36 14.96 -7.62 -14.23
CA LEU A 36 15.01 -9.09 -14.16
C LEU A 36 16.35 -9.61 -13.65
N LYS A 37 17.47 -9.05 -14.09
CA LYS A 37 18.82 -9.47 -13.66
C LYS A 37 19.06 -9.28 -12.17
N THR A 38 18.55 -8.20 -11.59
CA THR A 38 18.62 -7.98 -10.14
C THR A 38 17.76 -9.00 -9.40
N MET A 39 16.58 -9.34 -9.92
CA MET A 39 15.73 -10.39 -9.35
C MET A 39 16.39 -11.78 -9.45
N GLU A 40 17.07 -12.07 -10.55
CA GLU A 40 17.87 -13.29 -10.69
C GLU A 40 18.91 -13.41 -9.56
N GLY A 41 19.62 -12.32 -9.26
CA GLY A 41 20.58 -12.26 -8.14
C GLY A 41 19.93 -12.52 -6.78
N PHE A 42 18.79 -11.88 -6.48
CA PHE A 42 18.05 -12.12 -5.24
C PHE A 42 17.53 -13.55 -5.11
N LEU A 43 17.15 -14.18 -6.21
CA LEU A 43 16.68 -15.56 -6.23
C LEU A 43 17.81 -16.59 -6.26
N GLY A 44 19.07 -16.15 -6.19
CA GLY A 44 20.23 -17.02 -6.27
C GLY A 44 20.39 -17.72 -7.63
N SER A 45 19.81 -17.15 -8.68
CA SER A 45 19.95 -17.66 -10.05
C SER A 45 21.29 -17.23 -10.65
N ASN A 46 21.80 -18.04 -11.59
CA ASN A 46 23.01 -17.69 -12.33
C ASN A 46 22.67 -16.67 -13.41
N ILE A 47 23.07 -15.41 -13.20
CA ILE A 47 22.84 -14.31 -14.13
C ILE A 47 23.60 -14.59 -15.43
N LYS A 48 22.89 -14.54 -16.57
CA LYS A 48 23.47 -14.67 -17.89
C LYS A 48 23.25 -13.40 -18.68
N GLU A 49 24.26 -12.98 -19.36
CA GLU A 49 24.26 -11.86 -20.30
C GLU A 49 24.61 -12.36 -21.70
N THR A 50 24.47 -11.50 -22.70
CA THR A 50 24.86 -11.74 -24.09
C THR A 50 25.82 -10.67 -24.55
N ASP A 51 26.81 -11.07 -25.35
CA ASP A 51 27.75 -10.14 -25.97
C ASP A 51 27.17 -9.47 -27.23
N VAL A 52 25.99 -9.87 -27.66
CA VAL A 52 25.32 -9.28 -28.83
C VAL A 52 24.80 -7.88 -28.48
N ASP A 53 25.33 -6.84 -29.16
CA ASP A 53 24.87 -5.46 -28.94
C ASP A 53 23.45 -5.27 -29.50
N PHE A 54 22.46 -5.01 -28.64
CA PHE A 54 21.07 -4.75 -29.04
C PHE A 54 20.88 -3.50 -29.91
N ARG A 55 21.93 -2.65 -30.07
CA ARG A 55 21.89 -1.47 -30.94
C ARG A 55 22.31 -1.75 -32.39
N ILE A 56 22.59 -3.01 -32.71
CA ILE A 56 22.98 -3.42 -34.09
C ILE A 56 21.85 -3.05 -35.07
N LYS A 57 22.21 -2.29 -36.10
CA LYS A 57 21.27 -1.88 -37.17
C LYS A 57 21.37 -2.73 -38.46
N ARG A 58 22.33 -3.64 -38.54
CA ARG A 58 22.46 -4.62 -39.63
C ARG A 58 21.72 -5.91 -39.29
N LYS A 59 21.58 -6.79 -40.29
CA LYS A 59 21.14 -8.16 -40.02
C LYS A 59 22.13 -8.89 -39.12
N LEU A 60 21.63 -9.64 -38.16
CA LEU A 60 22.43 -10.49 -37.30
C LEU A 60 23.03 -11.65 -38.07
N THR A 61 24.21 -12.11 -37.71
CA THR A 61 24.80 -13.36 -38.18
C THR A 61 24.06 -14.57 -37.62
N PRO A 62 24.18 -15.75 -38.18
CA PRO A 62 23.60 -16.98 -37.62
C PRO A 62 24.00 -17.20 -36.16
N GLU A 63 25.26 -16.95 -35.83
CA GLU A 63 25.83 -17.11 -34.47
C GLU A 63 25.21 -16.09 -33.51
N GLU A 64 25.07 -14.83 -33.91
CA GLU A 64 24.41 -13.78 -33.13
C GLU A 64 22.93 -14.11 -32.91
N ILE A 65 22.24 -14.68 -33.88
CA ILE A 65 20.86 -15.15 -33.76
C ILE A 65 20.78 -16.26 -32.70
N GLU A 66 21.66 -17.27 -32.79
CA GLU A 66 21.69 -18.36 -31.81
C GLU A 66 21.93 -17.85 -30.38
N GLN A 67 22.90 -16.96 -30.20
CA GLN A 67 23.19 -16.34 -28.90
C GLN A 67 21.99 -15.55 -28.38
N THR A 68 21.35 -14.75 -29.23
CA THR A 68 20.17 -13.96 -28.88
C THR A 68 19.00 -14.86 -28.47
N VAL A 69 18.74 -15.93 -29.22
CA VAL A 69 17.67 -16.90 -28.90
C VAL A 69 17.95 -17.59 -27.56
N LYS A 70 19.20 -17.97 -27.30
CA LYS A 70 19.60 -18.60 -26.04
C LYS A 70 19.44 -17.65 -24.85
N TYR A 71 19.82 -16.38 -25.04
CA TYR A 71 19.63 -15.33 -24.06
C TYR A 71 18.14 -15.06 -23.77
N CYS A 72 17.33 -14.87 -24.80
CA CYS A 72 15.88 -14.68 -24.66
C CYS A 72 15.19 -15.86 -23.96
N ARG A 73 15.61 -17.10 -24.27
CA ARG A 73 15.08 -18.29 -23.58
C ARG A 73 15.39 -18.24 -22.08
N HIS A 74 16.63 -17.88 -21.73
CA HIS A 74 17.00 -17.71 -20.33
C HIS A 74 16.14 -16.66 -19.63
N ASP A 75 15.94 -15.49 -20.23
CA ASP A 75 15.11 -14.42 -19.66
C ASP A 75 13.66 -14.86 -19.45
N VAL A 76 13.09 -15.64 -20.39
CA VAL A 76 11.75 -16.22 -20.22
C VAL A 76 11.71 -17.20 -19.03
N GLU A 77 12.70 -18.09 -18.90
CA GLU A 77 12.78 -19.03 -17.79
C GLU A 77 12.90 -18.30 -16.43
N GLN A 78 13.67 -17.22 -16.36
CA GLN A 78 13.80 -16.42 -15.14
C GLN A 78 12.52 -15.64 -14.84
N THR A 79 11.84 -15.10 -15.85
CA THR A 79 10.52 -14.46 -15.69
C THR A 79 9.50 -15.42 -15.10
N ILE A 80 9.48 -16.69 -15.58
CA ILE A 80 8.61 -17.73 -15.00
C ILE A 80 8.97 -18.00 -13.53
N LYS A 81 10.24 -18.06 -13.18
CA LYS A 81 10.66 -18.22 -11.77
C LYS A 81 10.17 -17.07 -10.89
N VAL A 82 10.37 -15.82 -11.31
CA VAL A 82 9.87 -14.65 -10.60
C VAL A 82 8.34 -14.73 -10.42
N PHE A 83 7.60 -15.12 -11.45
CA PHE A 83 6.15 -15.32 -11.34
C PHE A 83 5.78 -16.38 -10.30
N LEU A 84 6.47 -17.53 -10.30
CA LEU A 84 6.18 -18.63 -9.36
C LEU A 84 6.44 -18.23 -7.91
N GLU A 85 7.49 -17.45 -7.65
CA GLU A 85 7.75 -16.90 -6.31
C GLU A 85 6.66 -15.91 -5.86
N LYS A 86 6.06 -15.19 -6.81
CA LYS A 86 5.05 -14.15 -6.58
C LYS A 86 3.62 -14.55 -6.93
N VAL A 87 3.37 -15.83 -7.12
CA VAL A 87 2.04 -16.34 -7.48
C VAL A 87 0.96 -15.99 -6.44
N SER A 88 1.35 -15.71 -5.19
CA SER A 88 0.42 -15.27 -4.14
C SER A 88 -0.19 -13.89 -4.43
N GLU A 89 0.58 -12.98 -5.01
CA GLU A 89 0.12 -11.65 -5.44
C GLU A 89 -0.85 -11.78 -6.61
N PHE A 90 -0.48 -12.54 -7.62
CA PHE A 90 -1.37 -12.85 -8.74
C PHE A 90 -2.70 -13.45 -8.27
N ASN A 91 -2.65 -14.45 -7.39
CA ASN A 91 -3.84 -15.09 -6.85
C ASN A 91 -4.69 -14.13 -5.99
N ALA A 92 -4.07 -13.15 -5.34
CA ALA A 92 -4.80 -12.16 -4.58
C ALA A 92 -5.60 -11.23 -5.51
N VAL A 93 -4.99 -10.72 -6.57
CA VAL A 93 -5.67 -9.90 -7.60
C VAL A 93 -6.75 -10.72 -8.29
N HIS A 94 -6.45 -11.93 -8.74
CA HIS A 94 -7.43 -12.84 -9.34
C HIS A 94 -8.61 -13.12 -8.40
N GLY A 95 -8.35 -13.30 -7.09
CA GLY A 95 -9.39 -13.48 -6.09
C GLY A 95 -10.30 -12.26 -5.92
N ILE A 96 -9.79 -11.04 -6.08
CA ILE A 96 -10.62 -9.82 -6.12
C ILE A 96 -11.52 -9.83 -7.35
N ILE A 97 -10.95 -10.11 -8.53
CA ILE A 97 -11.69 -10.17 -9.79
C ILE A 97 -12.83 -11.21 -9.71
N GLN A 98 -12.57 -12.37 -9.14
CA GLN A 98 -13.60 -13.40 -8.94
C GLN A 98 -14.69 -12.98 -7.95
N ALA A 99 -14.33 -12.21 -6.92
CA ALA A 99 -15.28 -11.76 -5.90
C ALA A 99 -16.19 -10.62 -6.41
N PHE A 100 -15.72 -9.84 -7.40
CA PHE A 100 -16.42 -8.65 -7.92
C PHE A 100 -16.53 -8.70 -9.46
N PRO A 101 -17.18 -9.73 -10.04
CA PRO A 101 -17.24 -9.93 -11.50
C PRO A 101 -18.09 -8.90 -12.25
N LYS A 102 -18.86 -8.07 -11.55
CA LYS A 102 -19.64 -6.97 -12.14
C LYS A 102 -18.80 -5.72 -12.34
N GLU A 103 -17.84 -5.49 -11.45
CA GLU A 103 -16.99 -4.29 -11.42
C GLU A 103 -15.64 -4.51 -12.10
N THR A 104 -15.22 -5.77 -12.24
CA THR A 104 -13.89 -6.16 -12.73
C THR A 104 -13.97 -7.29 -13.75
N SER A 105 -12.90 -7.46 -14.51
CA SER A 105 -12.75 -8.53 -15.50
C SER A 105 -11.33 -9.13 -15.46
N LEU A 106 -11.11 -10.25 -16.13
CA LEU A 106 -9.76 -10.84 -16.25
C LEU A 106 -8.75 -9.93 -16.95
N TYR A 107 -9.21 -8.95 -17.74
CA TYR A 107 -8.31 -7.96 -18.35
C TYR A 107 -7.68 -7.01 -17.33
N ASP A 108 -8.23 -6.96 -16.13
CA ASP A 108 -7.74 -6.14 -15.02
C ASP A 108 -6.63 -6.83 -14.20
N ILE A 109 -6.24 -8.06 -14.58
CA ILE A 109 -5.25 -8.86 -13.83
C ILE A 109 -3.88 -8.18 -13.72
N GLY A 110 -3.53 -7.33 -14.68
CA GLY A 110 -2.30 -6.53 -14.69
C GLY A 110 -2.41 -5.19 -13.95
N ASP A 111 -3.59 -4.84 -13.47
CA ASP A 111 -3.77 -3.60 -12.70
C ASP A 111 -3.20 -3.72 -11.28
N SER A 112 -2.73 -2.59 -10.76
CA SER A 112 -2.33 -2.53 -9.35
C SER A 112 -3.53 -2.74 -8.42
N GLU A 113 -3.27 -3.23 -7.20
CA GLU A 113 -4.30 -3.42 -6.17
C GLU A 113 -5.09 -2.12 -5.91
N ALA A 114 -4.42 -0.96 -5.98
CA ALA A 114 -5.05 0.35 -5.83
C ALA A 114 -6.05 0.67 -6.96
N ARG A 115 -5.70 0.34 -8.22
CA ARG A 115 -6.61 0.52 -9.37
C ARG A 115 -7.80 -0.40 -9.31
N ILE A 116 -7.57 -1.68 -9.00
CA ILE A 116 -8.67 -2.66 -8.85
C ILE A 116 -9.59 -2.26 -7.71
N THR A 117 -9.04 -1.80 -6.58
CA THR A 117 -9.85 -1.30 -5.47
C THR A 117 -10.76 -0.15 -5.92
N ALA A 118 -10.22 0.83 -6.66
CA ALA A 118 -11.03 1.93 -7.19
C ALA A 118 -12.15 1.44 -8.12
N LYS A 119 -11.89 0.45 -8.99
CA LYS A 119 -12.91 -0.17 -9.86
C LYS A 119 -14.01 -0.84 -9.04
N VAL A 120 -13.65 -1.66 -8.05
CA VAL A 120 -14.62 -2.35 -7.17
C VAL A 120 -15.51 -1.36 -6.43
N LEU A 121 -14.96 -0.20 -6.05
CA LEU A 121 -15.71 0.87 -5.38
C LEU A 121 -16.53 1.74 -6.36
N GLY A 122 -16.45 1.47 -7.67
CA GLY A 122 -17.11 2.27 -8.69
C GLY A 122 -16.62 3.71 -8.74
N CYS A 123 -15.36 3.95 -8.38
CA CYS A 123 -14.81 5.29 -8.31
C CYS A 123 -14.72 5.94 -9.69
N SER A 124 -15.07 7.22 -9.76
CA SER A 124 -14.79 8.09 -10.90
C SER A 124 -13.87 9.21 -10.45
N LYS A 125 -12.86 9.53 -11.30
CA LYS A 125 -11.86 10.54 -10.96
C LYS A 125 -12.53 11.89 -10.70
N THR A 126 -12.39 12.39 -9.48
CA THR A 126 -12.95 13.66 -9.03
C THR A 126 -11.84 14.45 -8.32
N ASN A 127 -11.72 15.73 -8.65
CA ASN A 127 -10.88 16.64 -7.89
C ASN A 127 -11.78 17.46 -6.96
N PHE A 128 -11.65 17.24 -5.65
CA PHE A 128 -12.45 17.92 -4.64
C PHE A 128 -11.89 19.30 -4.25
N GLY A 129 -10.63 19.60 -4.55
CA GLY A 129 -9.99 20.89 -4.29
C GLY A 129 -9.85 21.26 -2.81
N ASP A 130 -9.95 20.30 -1.89
CA ASP A 130 -9.98 20.52 -0.44
C ASP A 130 -8.95 19.67 0.34
N GLU A 131 -7.84 19.34 -0.31
CA GLU A 131 -6.80 18.43 0.20
C GLU A 131 -6.36 18.73 1.65
N PHE A 132 -6.22 20.01 1.97
CA PHE A 132 -5.76 20.46 3.28
C PHE A 132 -6.89 20.86 4.24
N ASP A 133 -8.16 20.74 3.84
CA ASP A 133 -9.29 20.98 4.73
C ASP A 133 -9.66 19.72 5.55
N PHE A 134 -8.66 19.11 6.15
CA PHE A 134 -8.86 17.98 7.06
C PHE A 134 -9.42 18.44 8.41
N PHE A 135 -10.06 17.54 9.14
CA PHE A 135 -10.69 17.83 10.43
C PHE A 135 -10.25 16.81 11.50
N PHE A 136 -10.45 17.19 12.77
CA PHE A 136 -10.20 16.33 13.90
C PHE A 136 -11.47 15.63 14.34
N LEU A 137 -11.34 14.36 14.76
CA LEU A 137 -12.47 13.59 15.23
C LEU A 137 -12.93 14.07 16.62
N PRO A 138 -14.25 14.18 16.86
CA PRO A 138 -14.77 14.69 18.13
C PRO A 138 -14.54 13.76 19.33
N CYS A 139 -14.11 12.51 19.08
CA CYS A 139 -13.81 11.55 20.14
C CYS A 139 -12.44 11.77 20.80
N LEU A 140 -11.55 12.56 20.22
CA LEU A 140 -10.22 12.84 20.77
C LEU A 140 -10.32 13.61 22.09
N LYS A 141 -9.63 13.12 23.13
CA LYS A 141 -9.64 13.69 24.49
C LYS A 141 -8.26 14.06 25.00
N LEU A 142 -7.33 14.31 24.10
CA LEU A 142 -5.95 14.69 24.42
C LEU A 142 -5.88 15.88 25.39
N LYS A 143 -5.08 15.75 26.44
CA LYS A 143 -4.78 16.80 27.44
C LYS A 143 -3.28 17.09 27.47
N LYS A 144 -2.49 16.13 27.91
CA LYS A 144 -1.03 16.23 28.01
C LYS A 144 -0.35 16.47 26.66
N TYR A 145 -0.79 15.75 25.63
CA TYR A 145 -0.22 15.82 24.29
C TYR A 145 -1.07 16.63 23.30
N LYS A 146 -1.95 17.50 23.79
CA LYS A 146 -2.81 18.35 22.96
C LYS A 146 -2.04 19.23 21.97
N TYR A 147 -0.83 19.63 22.33
CA TYR A 147 0.05 20.42 21.47
C TYR A 147 0.39 19.74 20.13
N VAL A 148 0.31 18.41 20.04
CA VAL A 148 0.46 17.68 18.76
C VAL A 148 -0.74 17.95 17.85
N GLN A 149 -1.95 17.93 18.38
CA GLN A 149 -3.16 18.30 17.62
C GLN A 149 -3.11 19.77 17.20
N GLU A 150 -2.62 20.66 18.06
CA GLU A 150 -2.46 22.08 17.77
C GLU A 150 -1.43 22.30 16.65
N TRP A 151 -0.33 21.54 16.63
CA TRP A 151 0.62 21.56 15.53
C TRP A 151 -0.02 21.18 14.19
N PHE A 152 -0.84 20.13 14.13
CA PHE A 152 -1.57 19.78 12.92
C PHE A 152 -2.56 20.90 12.52
N ALA A 153 -3.22 21.54 13.46
CA ALA A 153 -4.12 22.67 13.19
C ALA A 153 -3.37 23.86 12.57
N GLU A 154 -2.18 24.14 13.07
CA GLU A 154 -1.27 25.16 12.50
C GLU A 154 -0.86 24.79 11.06
N LYS A 155 -0.48 23.54 10.82
CA LYS A 155 -0.10 23.07 9.46
C LYS A 155 -1.27 23.11 8.48
N ARG A 156 -2.48 22.82 8.94
CA ARG A 156 -3.71 23.03 8.15
C ARG A 156 -3.86 24.49 7.75
N LYS A 157 -3.75 25.40 8.70
CA LYS A 157 -3.88 26.84 8.49
C LYS A 157 -2.82 27.33 7.50
N GLU A 158 -1.55 26.99 7.72
CA GLU A 158 -0.42 27.32 6.83
C GLU A 158 -0.70 26.86 5.39
N ALA A 159 -1.09 25.60 5.19
CA ALA A 159 -1.35 25.05 3.86
C ALA A 159 -2.51 25.77 3.14
N LEU A 160 -3.58 26.11 3.86
CA LEU A 160 -4.73 26.84 3.31
C LEU A 160 -4.38 28.29 2.97
N GLU A 161 -3.64 28.99 3.85
CA GLU A 161 -3.19 30.38 3.60
C GLU A 161 -2.22 30.47 2.40
N MET A 162 -1.38 29.45 2.20
CA MET A 162 -0.49 29.36 1.03
C MET A 162 -1.23 29.00 -0.28
N GLY A 163 -2.49 28.55 -0.22
CA GLY A 163 -3.18 27.97 -1.38
C GLY A 163 -2.51 26.69 -1.90
N LEU A 164 -1.90 25.90 -1.00
CA LEU A 164 -1.05 24.76 -1.34
C LEU A 164 -1.78 23.69 -2.20
N GLN A 165 -3.08 23.60 -2.12
CA GLN A 165 -3.91 22.71 -2.95
C GLN A 165 -3.73 22.93 -4.46
N ASP A 166 -3.40 24.16 -4.88
CA ASP A 166 -3.25 24.56 -6.27
C ASP A 166 -1.80 24.39 -6.77
N PHE A 167 -0.87 24.02 -5.90
CA PHE A 167 0.52 23.77 -6.24
C PHE A 167 0.67 22.49 -7.07
N ASP A 168 1.77 22.41 -7.82
CA ASP A 168 2.07 21.19 -8.56
C ASP A 168 2.41 20.00 -7.61
N LYS A 169 2.37 18.80 -8.18
CA LYS A 169 2.63 17.55 -7.44
C LYS A 169 3.99 17.51 -6.75
N LYS A 170 5.02 18.11 -7.37
CA LYS A 170 6.39 18.11 -6.86
C LYS A 170 6.49 18.99 -5.62
N ASP A 171 5.89 20.18 -5.67
CA ASP A 171 5.93 21.16 -4.60
C ASP A 171 5.09 20.68 -3.40
N LYS A 172 3.89 20.16 -3.64
CA LYS A 172 3.10 19.50 -2.59
C LYS A 172 3.86 18.36 -1.92
N LYS A 173 4.50 17.49 -2.70
CA LYS A 173 5.31 16.39 -2.16
C LYS A 173 6.49 16.88 -1.33
N THR A 174 7.12 17.99 -1.73
CA THR A 174 8.22 18.62 -0.98
C THR A 174 7.71 19.16 0.34
N TRP A 175 6.58 19.86 0.32
CA TRP A 175 5.94 20.36 1.55
C TRP A 175 5.60 19.23 2.51
N TYR A 176 4.89 18.18 2.06
CA TYR A 176 4.57 17.03 2.90
C TYR A 176 5.80 16.39 3.56
N LYS A 177 6.89 16.26 2.83
CA LYS A 177 8.14 15.67 3.34
C LYS A 177 8.84 16.53 4.39
N SER A 178 8.65 17.85 4.33
CA SER A 178 9.22 18.78 5.32
C SER A 178 8.40 18.87 6.61
N GLN A 179 7.17 18.35 6.63
CA GLN A 179 6.29 18.40 7.79
C GLN A 179 6.50 17.19 8.70
N ASN A 180 7.50 17.29 9.56
CA ASN A 180 7.76 16.32 10.61
C ASN A 180 7.82 17.04 11.95
N PHE A 181 7.13 16.49 12.95
CA PHE A 181 7.14 17.00 14.32
C PHE A 181 7.65 15.91 15.24
N GLU A 182 8.79 16.14 15.85
CA GLU A 182 9.43 15.22 16.77
C GLU A 182 9.19 15.65 18.21
N THR A 183 8.76 14.74 19.07
CA THR A 183 8.55 14.99 20.49
C THR A 183 8.66 13.71 21.30
N ILE A 184 8.82 13.86 22.61
CA ILE A 184 8.86 12.72 23.54
C ILE A 184 7.44 12.41 24.03
N VAL A 185 6.99 11.20 23.83
CA VAL A 185 5.71 10.67 24.30
C VAL A 185 5.98 9.46 25.19
N ALA A 186 5.52 9.49 26.44
CA ALA A 186 5.75 8.43 27.42
C ALA A 186 7.23 7.99 27.53
N GLY A 187 8.17 8.94 27.43
CA GLY A 187 9.61 8.69 27.51
C GLY A 187 10.26 8.19 26.20
N ILE A 188 9.51 8.02 25.12
CA ILE A 188 9.99 7.51 23.83
C ILE A 188 9.91 8.61 22.77
N PRO A 189 10.97 8.81 21.94
CA PRO A 189 10.92 9.71 20.79
C PRO A 189 9.85 9.28 19.79
N HIS A 190 9.01 10.22 19.35
CA HIS A 190 7.96 10.00 18.36
C HIS A 190 8.06 11.04 17.26
N THR A 191 7.77 10.61 16.04
CA THR A 191 7.66 11.47 14.86
C THR A 191 6.22 11.48 14.36
N PHE A 192 5.64 12.67 14.25
CA PHE A 192 4.31 12.93 13.71
C PHE A 192 4.43 13.60 12.35
N GLY A 193 3.46 13.37 11.46
CA GLY A 193 3.43 13.93 10.12
C GLY A 193 2.21 13.46 9.34
N PHE A 194 2.21 13.63 8.03
CA PHE A 194 1.08 13.25 7.16
C PHE A 194 1.14 11.77 6.72
N GLY A 195 1.52 10.88 7.64
CA GLY A 195 1.65 9.45 7.44
C GLY A 195 1.21 8.64 8.67
N GLY A 196 1.88 7.53 8.94
CA GLY A 196 1.68 6.74 10.16
C GLY A 196 2.46 7.30 11.35
N LEU A 197 2.05 6.97 12.56
CA LEU A 197 2.80 7.26 13.78
C LEU A 197 4.01 6.30 13.89
N HIS A 198 5.15 6.85 14.25
CA HIS A 198 6.35 6.08 14.56
C HIS A 198 6.99 6.59 15.84
N GLY A 199 7.14 5.68 16.80
CA GLY A 199 7.81 5.95 18.06
C GLY A 199 8.68 4.79 18.48
N ALA A 200 9.98 5.04 18.64
CA ALA A 200 10.94 4.03 19.08
C ALA A 200 12.09 4.70 19.82
N SER A 201 12.75 3.96 20.70
CA SER A 201 13.97 4.45 21.34
C SER A 201 15.13 4.51 20.36
N ASP A 202 15.92 5.58 20.44
CA ASP A 202 17.17 5.73 19.68
C ASP A 202 18.27 4.76 20.15
N LYS A 203 18.09 4.15 21.31
CA LYS A 203 19.04 3.22 21.92
C LYS A 203 18.43 1.83 22.04
N PRO A 204 19.23 0.76 21.94
CA PRO A 204 18.75 -0.58 22.20
C PRO A 204 18.14 -0.70 23.60
N ILE A 205 16.93 -1.21 23.68
CA ILE A 205 16.23 -1.46 24.95
C ILE A 205 16.36 -2.95 25.28
N HIS A 206 16.81 -3.25 26.50
CA HIS A 206 16.76 -4.60 27.06
C HIS A 206 15.93 -4.56 28.34
N ARG A 207 14.77 -5.20 28.34
CA ARG A 207 13.86 -5.28 29.49
C ARG A 207 13.56 -6.73 29.82
N LYS A 208 13.41 -7.02 31.10
CA LYS A 208 12.88 -8.31 31.60
C LYS A 208 11.53 -8.03 32.25
N GLY A 209 10.54 -8.82 31.92
CA GLY A 209 9.21 -8.66 32.48
C GLY A 209 8.14 -9.14 31.54
N GLN A 210 6.91 -8.74 31.82
CA GLN A 210 5.77 -9.03 30.96
C GLN A 210 5.68 -7.96 29.87
N ILE A 211 5.61 -8.38 28.61
CA ILE A 211 5.43 -7.49 27.46
C ILE A 211 3.97 -7.59 27.03
N LEU A 212 3.31 -6.43 26.98
CA LEU A 212 1.98 -6.29 26.40
C LEU A 212 2.12 -5.71 24.99
N HIS A 213 1.68 -6.45 23.98
CA HIS A 213 1.56 -5.98 22.60
C HIS A 213 0.09 -5.75 22.28
N VAL A 214 -0.25 -4.51 21.99
CA VAL A 214 -1.61 -4.07 21.63
C VAL A 214 -1.59 -3.62 20.17
N ASP A 215 -2.46 -4.23 19.35
CA ASP A 215 -2.58 -3.93 17.93
C ASP A 215 -4.06 -3.74 17.58
N VAL A 216 -4.38 -2.63 16.90
CA VAL A 216 -5.77 -2.34 16.51
C VAL A 216 -6.11 -3.07 15.22
N ASN A 217 -6.98 -4.05 15.34
CA ASN A 217 -7.36 -4.89 14.20
C ASN A 217 -8.01 -4.07 13.06
N ASN A 218 -7.40 -4.10 11.88
CA ASN A 218 -7.84 -3.34 10.69
C ASN A 218 -7.96 -1.82 10.96
N TYR A 219 -6.98 -1.22 11.58
CA TYR A 219 -7.05 0.14 12.09
C TYR A 219 -7.61 1.16 11.08
N TYR A 220 -6.87 1.45 10.01
CA TYR A 220 -7.32 2.39 8.98
C TYR A 220 -8.63 1.99 8.28
N PRO A 221 -8.83 0.74 7.84
CA PRO A 221 -10.13 0.32 7.32
C PRO A 221 -11.29 0.53 8.28
N SER A 222 -11.09 0.29 9.59
CA SER A 222 -12.11 0.52 10.61
C SER A 222 -12.44 2.00 10.75
N MET A 223 -11.42 2.87 10.75
CA MET A 223 -11.58 4.32 10.80
C MET A 223 -12.32 4.86 9.57
N LEU A 224 -11.91 4.42 8.37
CA LEU A 224 -12.56 4.83 7.12
C LEU A 224 -14.07 4.55 7.14
N ILE A 225 -14.48 3.40 7.70
CA ILE A 225 -15.89 3.02 7.80
C ILE A 225 -16.59 3.78 8.94
N ALA A 226 -15.99 3.78 10.13
CA ALA A 226 -16.64 4.32 11.33
C ALA A 226 -16.88 5.84 11.25
N TRP A 227 -15.98 6.55 10.57
CA TRP A 227 -16.01 8.02 10.47
C TRP A 227 -16.40 8.54 9.10
N GLY A 228 -16.85 7.66 8.18
CA GLY A 228 -17.28 8.07 6.84
C GLY A 228 -16.14 8.65 6.00
N LEU A 229 -14.91 8.18 6.21
CA LEU A 229 -13.70 8.65 5.51
C LEU A 229 -13.32 7.81 4.28
N VAL A 230 -14.15 6.84 3.89
CA VAL A 230 -14.00 6.16 2.60
C VAL A 230 -14.02 7.23 1.49
N THR A 231 -13.22 7.03 0.45
CA THR A 231 -13.17 8.02 -0.64
C THR A 231 -14.54 8.48 -1.08
N ARG A 232 -14.72 9.77 -1.21
CA ARG A 232 -15.96 10.41 -1.71
C ARG A 232 -16.21 10.13 -3.21
N ALA A 233 -15.18 9.63 -3.91
CA ALA A 233 -15.31 9.18 -5.29
C ALA A 233 -16.04 7.84 -5.44
N ALA A 234 -16.23 7.08 -4.36
CA ALA A 234 -16.91 5.79 -4.37
C ALA A 234 -18.42 5.95 -4.61
N THR A 235 -18.99 5.12 -5.49
CA THR A 235 -20.42 5.16 -5.84
C THR A 235 -21.20 4.00 -5.22
N ASN A 236 -20.54 3.09 -4.51
CA ASN A 236 -21.15 1.93 -3.88
C ASN A 236 -20.54 1.65 -2.49
N ASN A 237 -21.15 0.72 -1.75
CA ASN A 237 -20.72 0.33 -0.40
C ASN A 237 -19.81 -0.92 -0.36
N ASN A 238 -19.17 -1.27 -1.46
CA ASN A 238 -18.36 -2.50 -1.55
C ASN A 238 -17.19 -2.49 -0.55
N PHE A 239 -16.67 -1.34 -0.14
CA PHE A 239 -15.62 -1.29 0.88
C PHE A 239 -16.07 -1.91 2.21
N LYS A 240 -17.30 -1.58 2.66
CA LYS A 240 -17.86 -2.19 3.86
C LYS A 240 -18.12 -3.68 3.68
N LEU A 241 -18.59 -4.12 2.52
CA LEU A 241 -18.79 -5.53 2.19
C LEU A 241 -17.46 -6.31 2.26
N VAL A 242 -16.38 -5.76 1.69
CA VAL A 242 -15.02 -6.31 1.75
C VAL A 242 -14.55 -6.44 3.20
N TYR A 243 -14.75 -5.40 3.99
CA TYR A 243 -14.38 -5.37 5.42
C TYR A 243 -15.11 -6.46 6.21
N ASP A 244 -16.43 -6.53 6.08
CA ASP A 244 -17.27 -7.49 6.81
C ASP A 244 -16.94 -8.92 6.38
N THR A 245 -16.74 -9.18 5.09
CA THR A 245 -16.34 -10.46 4.54
C THR A 245 -14.98 -10.91 5.11
N ARG A 246 -13.98 -10.02 5.11
CA ARG A 246 -12.68 -10.32 5.70
C ARG A 246 -12.79 -10.62 7.20
N LYS A 247 -13.57 -9.82 7.93
CA LYS A 247 -13.79 -10.00 9.38
C LYS A 247 -14.41 -11.37 9.69
N ALA A 248 -15.37 -11.81 8.90
CA ALA A 248 -15.98 -13.14 9.03
C ALA A 248 -14.96 -14.27 8.74
N MET A 249 -14.18 -14.15 7.66
CA MET A 249 -13.13 -15.12 7.33
C MET A 249 -12.02 -15.16 8.40
N LYS A 250 -11.63 -14.02 8.96
CA LYS A 250 -10.66 -13.95 10.05
C LYS A 250 -11.16 -14.66 11.32
N LYS A 251 -12.43 -14.48 11.68
CA LYS A 251 -13.05 -15.24 12.80
C LYS A 251 -12.96 -16.75 12.58
N LYS A 252 -13.29 -17.23 11.38
CA LYS A 252 -13.18 -18.66 11.02
C LYS A 252 -11.73 -19.15 11.10
N GLN A 253 -10.76 -18.37 10.59
CA GLN A 253 -9.35 -18.69 10.69
C GLN A 253 -8.91 -18.86 12.15
N VAL A 254 -9.25 -17.90 13.02
CA VAL A 254 -8.87 -17.95 14.45
C VAL A 254 -9.55 -19.13 15.16
N ALA A 255 -10.82 -19.39 14.89
CA ALA A 255 -11.53 -20.53 15.45
C ALA A 255 -10.91 -21.86 15.03
N ALA A 256 -10.56 -22.04 13.76
CA ALA A 256 -9.87 -23.23 13.26
C ALA A 256 -8.48 -23.39 13.90
N ALA A 257 -7.72 -22.30 14.04
CA ALA A 257 -6.41 -22.33 14.69
C ALA A 257 -6.50 -22.72 16.16
N LYS A 258 -7.44 -22.15 16.92
CA LYS A 258 -7.69 -22.50 18.33
C LYS A 258 -8.13 -23.95 18.50
N ALA A 259 -8.86 -24.50 17.53
CA ALA A 259 -9.28 -25.90 17.54
C ALA A 259 -8.21 -26.88 16.99
N GLY A 260 -6.99 -26.41 16.72
CA GLY A 260 -5.91 -27.25 16.19
C GLY A 260 -6.03 -27.64 14.71
N ARG A 261 -7.05 -27.16 14.00
CA ARG A 261 -7.31 -27.47 12.58
C ARG A 261 -6.42 -26.60 11.66
N LYS A 262 -5.12 -26.90 11.65
CA LYS A 262 -4.09 -26.08 10.96
C LYS A 262 -4.34 -25.93 9.45
N ALA A 263 -4.77 -26.99 8.77
CA ALA A 263 -5.07 -26.96 7.33
C ALA A 263 -6.22 -26.00 7.00
N GLU A 264 -7.31 -26.08 7.75
CA GLU A 264 -8.46 -25.17 7.61
C GLU A 264 -8.08 -23.71 7.92
N ALA A 265 -7.31 -23.49 9.00
CA ALA A 265 -6.81 -22.15 9.32
C ALA A 265 -5.95 -21.56 8.18
N LYS A 266 -5.12 -22.37 7.52
CA LYS A 266 -4.32 -21.98 6.35
C LYS A 266 -5.21 -21.64 5.15
N GLN A 267 -6.28 -22.40 4.91
CA GLN A 267 -7.25 -22.11 3.85
C GLN A 267 -7.93 -20.75 4.08
N TRP A 268 -8.44 -20.48 5.28
CA TRP A 268 -9.05 -19.20 5.63
C TRP A 268 -8.07 -18.04 5.56
N LYS A 269 -6.79 -18.27 5.92
CA LYS A 269 -5.73 -17.27 5.77
C LYS A 269 -5.50 -16.89 4.30
N LYS A 270 -5.52 -17.88 3.39
CA LYS A 270 -5.41 -17.63 1.94
C LYS A 270 -6.66 -16.93 1.40
N ALA A 271 -7.86 -17.39 1.76
CA ALA A 271 -9.11 -16.85 1.26
C ALA A 271 -9.32 -15.36 1.63
N GLN A 272 -8.83 -14.91 2.78
CA GLN A 272 -8.95 -13.50 3.18
C GLN A 272 -7.89 -12.57 2.57
N LEU A 273 -6.85 -13.10 1.93
CA LEU A 273 -5.73 -12.29 1.41
C LEU A 273 -6.19 -11.23 0.38
N PRO A 274 -7.02 -11.54 -0.62
CA PRO A 274 -7.54 -10.55 -1.56
C PRO A 274 -8.22 -9.38 -0.85
N TYR A 275 -9.10 -9.67 0.09
CA TYR A 275 -9.83 -8.66 0.86
C TYR A 275 -8.90 -7.81 1.75
N LYS A 276 -7.87 -8.43 2.35
CA LYS A 276 -6.85 -7.70 3.12
C LYS A 276 -6.11 -6.70 2.24
N LYS A 277 -5.71 -7.13 1.05
CA LYS A 277 -4.97 -6.29 0.11
C LYS A 277 -5.81 -5.12 -0.38
N MET A 278 -7.08 -5.34 -0.74
CA MET A 278 -8.03 -4.27 -1.08
C MET A 278 -8.17 -3.22 0.03
N LEU A 279 -8.38 -3.67 1.26
CA LEU A 279 -8.58 -2.75 2.40
C LEU A 279 -7.34 -1.87 2.63
N ASN A 280 -6.16 -2.43 2.48
CA ASN A 280 -4.90 -1.69 2.65
C ASN A 280 -4.58 -0.79 1.45
N ALA A 281 -4.95 -1.21 0.23
CA ALA A 281 -4.65 -0.46 -0.98
C ALA A 281 -5.43 0.86 -1.10
N LEU A 282 -6.58 0.98 -0.42
CA LEU A 282 -7.43 2.18 -0.54
C LEU A 282 -6.71 3.44 -0.08
N SER A 283 -5.96 3.40 1.02
CA SER A 283 -5.24 4.59 1.51
C SER A 283 -4.21 5.10 0.49
N GLY A 284 -3.48 4.18 -0.15
CA GLY A 284 -2.57 4.52 -1.24
C GLY A 284 -3.30 5.08 -2.47
N ALA A 285 -4.46 4.48 -2.82
CA ALA A 285 -5.30 4.95 -3.92
C ALA A 285 -5.85 6.37 -3.67
N MET A 286 -6.26 6.67 -2.44
CA MET A 286 -6.78 8.00 -2.05
C MET A 286 -5.69 9.08 -2.10
N LYS A 287 -4.42 8.72 -1.99
CA LYS A 287 -3.28 9.64 -2.04
C LYS A 287 -2.72 9.83 -3.46
N ASP A 288 -3.02 8.94 -4.39
CA ASP A 288 -2.48 8.97 -5.76
C ASP A 288 -3.40 9.78 -6.68
N GLU A 289 -2.92 10.95 -7.14
CA GLU A 289 -3.63 11.84 -8.07
C GLU A 289 -4.02 11.18 -9.40
N THR A 290 -3.35 10.10 -9.78
CA THR A 290 -3.68 9.35 -11.02
C THR A 290 -4.75 8.31 -10.82
N ASN A 291 -5.12 8.02 -9.57
CA ASN A 291 -6.11 7.00 -9.22
C ASN A 291 -7.54 7.58 -9.23
N ALA A 292 -8.52 6.79 -9.65
CA ALA A 292 -9.92 7.18 -9.63
C ALA A 292 -10.49 7.36 -8.21
N ALA A 293 -9.86 6.74 -7.21
CA ALA A 293 -10.23 6.88 -5.80
C ALA A 293 -9.55 8.06 -5.09
N TYR A 294 -8.86 8.96 -5.82
CA TYR A 294 -8.14 10.10 -5.24
C TYR A 294 -9.05 10.95 -4.35
N ASP A 295 -8.71 11.03 -3.07
CA ASP A 295 -9.39 11.84 -2.05
C ASP A 295 -8.38 12.17 -0.92
N PRO A 296 -7.46 13.09 -1.17
CA PRO A 296 -6.35 13.38 -0.26
C PRO A 296 -6.82 13.97 1.07
N ARG A 297 -7.95 14.71 1.12
CA ARG A 297 -8.51 15.21 2.38
C ARG A 297 -8.88 14.07 3.32
N ASN A 298 -9.66 13.11 2.84
CA ASN A 298 -10.07 11.97 3.66
C ASN A 298 -8.87 11.08 4.04
N ASN A 299 -7.86 10.97 3.15
CA ASN A 299 -6.60 10.31 3.50
C ASN A 299 -5.86 11.05 4.62
N ASN A 300 -5.74 12.38 4.55
CA ASN A 300 -5.13 13.19 5.59
C ASN A 300 -5.91 13.08 6.91
N CYS A 301 -7.25 13.15 6.88
CA CYS A 301 -8.09 12.91 8.05
C CYS A 301 -7.79 11.55 8.69
N MET A 302 -7.71 10.50 7.91
CA MET A 302 -7.41 9.14 8.40
C MET A 302 -6.02 9.08 9.04
N CYS A 303 -4.98 9.56 8.36
CA CYS A 303 -3.61 9.49 8.87
C CYS A 303 -3.41 10.31 10.15
N ILE A 304 -3.90 11.55 10.16
CA ILE A 304 -3.73 12.47 11.29
C ILE A 304 -4.53 11.98 12.50
N ASN A 305 -5.81 11.68 12.32
CA ASN A 305 -6.64 11.20 13.42
C ASN A 305 -6.19 9.82 13.92
N GLY A 306 -5.63 8.98 13.07
CA GLY A 306 -5.01 7.72 13.50
C GLY A 306 -3.86 7.96 14.47
N GLN A 307 -2.95 8.86 14.14
CA GLN A 307 -1.86 9.22 15.06
C GLN A 307 -2.40 9.79 16.39
N LEU A 308 -3.38 10.69 16.31
CA LEU A 308 -3.95 11.33 17.52
C LEU A 308 -4.74 10.35 18.39
N MET A 309 -5.43 9.36 17.81
CA MET A 309 -6.12 8.30 18.58
C MET A 309 -5.14 7.38 19.30
N LEU A 310 -4.01 7.03 18.68
CA LEU A 310 -2.96 6.26 19.36
C LEU A 310 -2.31 7.09 20.46
N LEU A 311 -2.09 8.37 20.23
CA LEU A 311 -1.55 9.29 21.22
C LEU A 311 -2.49 9.43 22.42
N ASP A 312 -3.80 9.52 22.17
CA ASP A 312 -4.84 9.54 23.21
C ASP A 312 -4.85 8.23 24.02
N LEU A 313 -4.70 7.08 23.35
CA LEU A 313 -4.54 5.79 24.03
C LEU A 313 -3.27 5.75 24.90
N ILE A 314 -2.13 6.21 24.37
CA ILE A 314 -0.87 6.27 25.14
C ILE A 314 -1.03 7.15 26.38
N GLU A 315 -1.65 8.33 26.24
CA GLU A 315 -1.92 9.25 27.37
C GLU A 315 -2.74 8.57 28.48
N HIS A 316 -3.73 7.75 28.09
CA HIS A 316 -4.53 6.98 29.04
C HIS A 316 -3.77 5.80 29.67
N LEU A 317 -2.83 5.22 28.97
CA LEU A 317 -2.03 4.10 29.48
C LEU A 317 -0.90 4.56 30.40
N GLU A 318 -0.37 5.77 30.22
CA GLU A 318 0.71 6.32 31.07
C GLU A 318 0.33 6.43 32.56
N VAL A 319 -0.96 6.48 32.89
CA VAL A 319 -1.42 6.55 34.29
C VAL A 319 -1.36 5.21 35.02
N VAL A 320 -1.08 4.12 34.31
CA VAL A 320 -0.99 2.77 34.87
C VAL A 320 0.37 2.59 35.56
N PRO A 321 0.42 2.38 36.87
CA PRO A 321 1.69 2.23 37.58
C PRO A 321 2.54 1.08 37.06
N GLY A 322 3.81 1.37 36.76
CA GLY A 322 4.77 0.36 36.28
C GLY A 322 4.64 -0.04 34.80
N LEU A 323 3.73 0.59 34.05
CA LEU A 323 3.65 0.42 32.61
C LEU A 323 4.63 1.38 31.93
N GLU A 324 5.53 0.84 31.11
CA GLU A 324 6.48 1.59 30.30
C GLU A 324 6.17 1.38 28.83
N LEU A 325 6.10 2.45 28.05
CA LEU A 325 6.02 2.36 26.58
C LEU A 325 7.38 1.95 26.05
N ILE A 326 7.41 0.98 25.13
CA ILE A 326 8.64 0.53 24.48
C ILE A 326 8.70 1.11 23.06
N GLN A 327 7.62 1.01 22.31
CA GLN A 327 7.47 1.57 20.96
C GLN A 327 6.01 1.72 20.59
N SER A 328 5.76 2.52 19.57
CA SER A 328 4.47 2.56 18.87
C SER A 328 4.71 2.59 17.36
N ASN A 329 3.80 2.02 16.59
CA ASN A 329 3.92 2.01 15.13
C ASN A 329 2.54 1.91 14.49
N THR A 330 2.16 2.92 13.75
CA THR A 330 0.97 3.04 12.90
C THR A 330 -0.36 2.61 13.52
N ASP A 331 -0.48 1.40 14.02
CA ASP A 331 -1.71 0.74 14.52
C ASP A 331 -1.53 0.01 15.87
N GLY A 332 -0.36 0.13 16.49
CA GLY A 332 -0.09 -0.49 17.79
C GLY A 332 1.16 -0.01 18.49
#